data_a248cf58154e15e81ef475d6c63f3745
#
_entry.id   a248cf58154e15e81ef475d6c63f3745
#
_cell.length_a   1.000
_cell.length_b   1.000
_cell.length_c   1.000
_cell.angle_alpha   90.00
_cell.angle_beta   90.00
_cell.angle_gamma   90.00
#
_symmetry.space_group_name_H-M   'P 1'
#
loop_
_entity.id
_entity.type
_entity.pdbx_description
1 polymer ?
#
loop_
_entity_poly.entity_id
_entity_poly.type
_entity_poly.pdbx_seq_one_letter_code
_entity_poly.pdbx_strand_id
1 'polypeptide(L)'
;MKKYLIFIIISLLSAHNVLAQDTVKQHWYSLHFQETTITQDKPPFSASYSGKNSLSPLGETQTSITSTLFGDARLWKGADFVFDPELSGGSGLSKTTGIAAFPNGETFRVGSTEPAIYIARLYLRQTFEWGKEKDTITDDQNVIAGFRSKRYFTIAAGKYGLADFFDNNNFSHDPRMQFMNWALMDNGAYDYAANTRGYVLGLYTELGQPDWTLRFSLTMVTTTANGAVWDAKVLKANTQNIEYERRYTIGGQKGTVRVLGYLNNGKFGNYNEAIAQNPKAPNVDSTQAYGRHKLGFGISGDQYITNDLGVFAKASWNDGHTETWFFTEIDRSISFGAELKGTSWKRPDDEIGLAFIGDGLSSEHRDYLADGGYGFIIGDGKLNYAPEMVAEVYYKINAYQKKLWLTPDYQFILNPAYNASRGPVNVFSLRMHVEF
;
A
#
# COMPACT_ATOMS: atom_id res chain seq x y z
N MET A 1 5.76 -27.41 17.65
CA MET A 1 4.92 -26.38 17.01
C MET A 1 4.92 -26.38 15.48
N LYS A 2 6.03 -26.68 14.78
CA LYS A 2 6.07 -26.71 13.29
C LYS A 2 5.16 -27.74 12.58
N LYS A 3 4.71 -28.81 13.24
CA LYS A 3 3.89 -29.88 12.64
C LYS A 3 2.38 -29.57 12.61
N TYR A 4 1.89 -28.62 13.37
CA TYR A 4 0.44 -28.30 13.44
C TYR A 4 0.02 -27.24 12.43
N LEU A 5 0.94 -26.40 11.97
CA LEU A 5 0.65 -25.36 10.98
C LEU A 5 0.31 -25.96 9.60
N ILE A 6 0.99 -27.02 9.20
CA ILE A 6 0.76 -27.74 7.93
C ILE A 6 -0.60 -28.46 7.94
N PHE A 7 -1.08 -28.94 9.09
CA PHE A 7 -2.34 -29.65 9.21
C PHE A 7 -3.58 -28.74 9.10
N ILE A 8 -3.47 -27.46 9.50
CA ILE A 8 -4.57 -26.48 9.39
C ILE A 8 -4.78 -26.07 7.92
N ILE A 9 -3.71 -25.95 7.14
CA ILE A 9 -3.78 -25.63 5.70
C ILE A 9 -4.45 -26.78 4.90
N ILE A 10 -4.18 -28.03 5.23
CA ILE A 10 -4.74 -29.19 4.52
C ILE A 10 -6.23 -29.44 4.87
N SER A 11 -6.69 -29.09 6.07
CA SER A 11 -8.09 -29.28 6.46
C SER A 11 -9.05 -28.23 5.87
N LEU A 12 -8.55 -27.06 5.46
CA LEU A 12 -9.35 -26.02 4.78
C LEU A 12 -9.55 -26.30 3.28
N LEU A 13 -8.71 -27.15 2.67
CA LEU A 13 -8.82 -27.54 1.26
C LEU A 13 -10.00 -28.46 0.94
N SER A 14 -10.72 -28.98 1.92
CA SER A 14 -11.86 -29.91 1.74
C SER A 14 -13.23 -29.24 1.73
N ALA A 15 -13.35 -27.94 1.77
CA ALA A 15 -14.62 -27.22 1.75
C ALA A 15 -15.13 -26.98 0.33
N HIS A 16 -16.01 -27.88 -0.10
CA HIS A 16 -17.13 -27.78 -1.03
C HIS A 16 -16.94 -27.12 -2.41
N ASN A 17 -17.01 -27.96 -3.45
CA ASN A 17 -17.41 -27.59 -4.80
C ASN A 17 -18.84 -27.05 -4.82
N VAL A 18 -19.03 -25.75 -4.77
CA VAL A 18 -20.28 -25.11 -5.15
C VAL A 18 -20.16 -24.77 -6.63
N LEU A 19 -20.89 -25.49 -7.46
CA LEU A 19 -21.06 -25.18 -8.88
C LEU A 19 -21.70 -23.79 -8.99
N ALA A 20 -20.96 -22.86 -9.57
CA ALA A 20 -21.45 -21.53 -9.89
C ALA A 20 -22.48 -21.62 -11.02
N GLN A 21 -23.74 -21.42 -10.72
CA GLN A 21 -24.77 -21.13 -11.70
C GLN A 21 -24.98 -19.62 -11.72
N ASP A 22 -24.87 -19.03 -12.92
CA ASP A 22 -24.91 -17.58 -13.23
C ASP A 22 -26.26 -16.91 -12.90
N THR A 23 -26.64 -16.86 -11.66
CA THR A 23 -27.65 -15.93 -11.16
C THR A 23 -27.06 -15.24 -9.94
N VAL A 24 -26.85 -13.91 -10.02
CA VAL A 24 -26.43 -13.10 -8.87
C VAL A 24 -27.46 -13.28 -7.76
N LYS A 25 -27.23 -14.23 -6.86
CA LYS A 25 -28.03 -14.37 -5.64
C LYS A 25 -27.64 -13.20 -4.73
N GLN A 26 -28.62 -12.41 -4.34
CA GLN A 26 -28.42 -11.44 -3.26
C GLN A 26 -28.20 -12.20 -1.96
N HIS A 27 -27.00 -12.14 -1.46
CA HIS A 27 -26.66 -12.59 -0.12
C HIS A 27 -26.78 -11.42 0.86
N TRP A 28 -26.98 -11.73 2.14
CA TRP A 28 -26.95 -10.72 3.20
C TRP A 28 -25.57 -10.60 3.86
N TYR A 29 -24.63 -11.46 3.48
CA TYR A 29 -23.23 -11.45 3.93
C TYR A 29 -22.28 -11.87 2.82
N SER A 30 -21.02 -11.52 3.00
CA SER A 30 -19.85 -12.00 2.26
C SER A 30 -18.80 -12.47 3.27
N LEU A 31 -18.09 -13.55 2.96
CA LEU A 31 -17.03 -14.09 3.81
C LEU A 31 -15.91 -14.61 2.91
N HIS A 32 -14.74 -13.99 3.02
CA HIS A 32 -13.55 -14.36 2.29
C HIS A 32 -12.37 -14.56 3.22
N PHE A 33 -11.40 -15.33 2.78
CA PHE A 33 -10.14 -15.53 3.47
C PHE A 33 -8.99 -15.38 2.50
N GLN A 34 -7.91 -14.76 2.95
CA GLN A 34 -6.64 -14.77 2.22
C GLN A 34 -5.47 -14.94 3.17
N GLU A 35 -4.40 -15.54 2.65
CA GLU A 35 -3.10 -15.62 3.30
C GLU A 35 -2.00 -15.31 2.30
N THR A 36 -1.07 -14.46 2.69
CA THR A 36 0.10 -14.13 1.88
C THR A 36 1.36 -14.34 2.71
N THR A 37 2.27 -15.14 2.18
CA THR A 37 3.61 -15.34 2.73
C THR A 37 4.63 -14.87 1.70
N ILE A 38 5.53 -13.96 2.09
CA ILE A 38 6.59 -13.44 1.22
C ILE A 38 7.94 -13.72 1.86
N THR A 39 8.77 -14.47 1.15
CA THR A 39 10.18 -14.67 1.53
C THR A 39 11.05 -13.90 0.56
N GLN A 40 11.91 -13.05 1.10
CA GLN A 40 12.84 -12.23 0.33
C GLN A 40 14.28 -12.60 0.71
N ASP A 41 15.12 -12.79 -0.30
CA ASP A 41 16.56 -12.97 -0.17
C ASP A 41 17.30 -11.81 -0.83
N LYS A 42 18.20 -11.20 -0.09
CA LYS A 42 19.04 -10.12 -0.54
C LYS A 42 20.52 -10.52 -0.40
N PRO A 43 21.24 -10.77 -1.50
CA PRO A 43 22.68 -10.99 -1.48
C PRO A 43 23.44 -9.81 -0.86
N PRO A 44 24.71 -10.01 -0.47
CA PRO A 44 25.58 -8.92 -0.06
C PRO A 44 25.73 -7.87 -1.17
N PHE A 45 25.88 -6.60 -0.79
CA PHE A 45 26.15 -5.51 -1.72
C PHE A 45 27.23 -4.57 -1.17
N SER A 46 27.74 -3.67 -2.01
CA SER A 46 28.77 -2.70 -1.62
C SER A 46 28.19 -1.51 -0.87
N ALA A 47 28.77 -1.14 0.25
CA ALA A 47 28.42 0.03 1.04
C ALA A 47 29.69 0.62 1.67
N SER A 48 29.96 1.89 1.40
CA SER A 48 31.16 2.59 1.93
C SER A 48 31.07 2.84 3.44
N TYR A 49 29.87 2.93 3.98
CA TYR A 49 29.56 3.11 5.40
C TYR A 49 28.14 2.67 5.72
N SER A 50 27.81 2.57 7.00
CA SER A 50 26.46 2.26 7.49
C SER A 50 26.15 3.10 8.72
N GLY A 51 24.90 3.53 8.85
CA GLY A 51 24.33 4.23 9.98
C GLY A 51 23.14 3.48 10.57
N LYS A 52 22.40 4.14 11.44
CA LYS A 52 21.32 3.55 12.25
C LYS A 52 20.20 2.91 11.41
N ASN A 53 19.77 3.59 10.34
CA ASN A 53 18.69 3.13 9.47
C ASN A 53 19.20 2.66 8.10
N SER A 54 20.46 2.25 8.00
CA SER A 54 21.00 1.69 6.77
C SER A 54 20.50 0.28 6.51
N LEU A 55 20.24 -0.06 5.25
CA LEU A 55 20.11 -1.45 4.81
C LEU A 55 21.43 -2.19 5.11
N SER A 56 21.39 -3.34 5.71
CA SER A 56 22.59 -4.16 5.97
C SER A 56 23.31 -4.51 4.65
N PRO A 57 24.62 -4.27 4.54
CA PRO A 57 25.38 -4.68 3.35
C PRO A 57 25.62 -6.20 3.28
N LEU A 58 25.37 -6.93 4.35
CA LEU A 58 25.48 -8.38 4.39
C LEU A 58 24.27 -9.04 3.73
N GLY A 59 24.43 -10.28 3.27
CA GLY A 59 23.30 -11.11 2.80
C GLY A 59 22.31 -11.37 3.93
N GLU A 60 21.03 -11.35 3.61
CA GLU A 60 19.95 -11.67 4.57
C GLU A 60 18.72 -12.23 3.85
N THR A 61 18.00 -13.11 4.56
CA THR A 61 16.71 -13.64 4.14
C THR A 61 15.68 -13.33 5.19
N GLN A 62 14.54 -12.76 4.80
CA GLN A 62 13.43 -12.40 5.68
C GLN A 62 12.12 -12.94 5.15
N THR A 63 11.18 -13.22 6.06
CA THR A 63 9.85 -13.71 5.70
C THR A 63 8.79 -12.92 6.46
N SER A 64 7.76 -12.49 5.74
CA SER A 64 6.54 -11.92 6.29
C SER A 64 5.34 -12.83 6.02
N ILE A 65 4.33 -12.75 6.89
CA ILE A 65 3.06 -13.48 6.75
C ILE A 65 1.91 -12.54 7.12
N THR A 66 0.85 -12.58 6.33
CA THR A 66 -0.41 -11.89 6.58
C THR A 66 -1.56 -12.83 6.26
N SER A 67 -2.48 -13.03 7.20
CA SER A 67 -3.69 -13.85 7.03
C SER A 67 -4.89 -13.02 7.47
N THR A 68 -5.85 -12.78 6.57
CA THR A 68 -7.02 -11.94 6.81
C THR A 68 -8.30 -12.74 6.57
N LEU A 69 -9.23 -12.66 7.51
CA LEU A 69 -10.61 -13.07 7.31
C LEU A 69 -11.44 -11.81 7.05
N PHE A 70 -12.10 -11.75 5.90
CA PHE A 70 -12.96 -10.62 5.51
C PHE A 70 -14.41 -10.99 5.78
N GLY A 71 -15.07 -10.22 6.61
CA GLY A 71 -16.49 -10.39 6.92
C GLY A 71 -17.27 -9.11 6.65
N ASP A 72 -18.28 -9.21 5.77
CA ASP A 72 -19.22 -8.12 5.49
C ASP A 72 -20.64 -8.63 5.67
N ALA A 73 -21.47 -7.90 6.40
CA ALA A 73 -22.85 -8.26 6.67
C ALA A 73 -23.80 -7.09 6.41
N ARG A 74 -24.84 -7.31 5.61
CA ARG A 74 -25.90 -6.34 5.34
C ARG A 74 -26.86 -6.24 6.51
N LEU A 75 -26.91 -5.08 7.15
CA LEU A 75 -27.77 -4.82 8.31
C LEU A 75 -29.17 -4.37 7.89
N TRP A 76 -29.24 -3.47 6.90
CA TRP A 76 -30.47 -3.00 6.27
C TRP A 76 -30.15 -2.49 4.87
N LYS A 77 -31.12 -1.94 4.16
CA LYS A 77 -30.94 -1.47 2.79
C LYS A 77 -29.82 -0.42 2.70
N GLY A 78 -28.74 -0.77 1.98
CA GLY A 78 -27.58 0.06 1.76
C GLY A 78 -26.61 0.16 2.93
N ALA A 79 -26.88 -0.53 4.06
CA ALA A 79 -26.00 -0.53 5.21
C ALA A 79 -25.28 -1.87 5.35
N ASP A 80 -23.96 -1.81 5.34
CA ASP A 80 -23.09 -2.96 5.53
C ASP A 80 -22.18 -2.74 6.74
N PHE A 81 -21.92 -3.80 7.50
CA PHE A 81 -21.00 -3.84 8.63
C PHE A 81 -19.82 -4.73 8.27
N VAL A 82 -18.62 -4.16 8.30
CA VAL A 82 -17.37 -4.85 7.96
C VAL A 82 -16.57 -5.14 9.22
N PHE A 83 -16.08 -6.38 9.33
CA PHE A 83 -15.23 -6.85 10.43
C PHE A 83 -14.16 -7.81 9.91
N ASP A 84 -12.89 -7.37 9.90
CA ASP A 84 -11.76 -8.15 9.41
C ASP A 84 -10.72 -8.35 10.52
N PRO A 85 -10.71 -9.51 11.19
CA PRO A 85 -9.56 -9.92 11.98
C PRO A 85 -8.40 -10.33 11.06
N GLU A 86 -7.20 -9.89 11.41
CA GLU A 86 -5.99 -10.16 10.65
C GLU A 86 -4.87 -10.62 11.57
N LEU A 87 -4.12 -11.64 11.14
CA LEU A 87 -2.87 -12.07 11.72
C LEU A 87 -1.75 -11.60 10.81
N SER A 88 -0.79 -10.86 11.35
CA SER A 88 0.42 -10.53 10.60
C SER A 88 1.67 -10.66 11.47
N GLY A 89 2.79 -10.95 10.83
CA GLY A 89 4.07 -11.13 11.51
C GLY A 89 5.23 -11.27 10.54
N GLY A 90 6.40 -11.56 11.08
CA GLY A 90 7.63 -11.64 10.31
C GLY A 90 8.37 -10.32 10.21
N SER A 91 9.31 -10.20 9.31
CA SER A 91 10.19 -9.05 9.16
C SER A 91 10.45 -8.72 7.70
N GLY A 92 10.63 -7.45 7.41
CA GLY A 92 11.25 -6.99 6.17
C GLY A 92 12.78 -7.00 6.27
N LEU A 93 13.44 -6.86 5.14
CA LEU A 93 14.90 -6.73 5.03
C LEU A 93 15.40 -5.62 5.97
N SER A 94 16.45 -5.91 6.75
CA SER A 94 17.03 -5.01 7.74
C SER A 94 15.99 -4.37 8.68
N LYS A 95 14.95 -5.12 9.05
CA LYS A 95 13.83 -4.66 9.90
C LYS A 95 13.05 -3.48 9.25
N THR A 96 12.88 -3.53 7.94
CA THR A 96 12.19 -2.52 7.13
C THR A 96 12.87 -1.14 7.20
N THR A 97 14.21 -1.10 7.01
CA THR A 97 14.99 0.14 6.97
C THR A 97 15.96 0.17 5.79
N GLY A 98 16.36 1.38 5.40
CA GLY A 98 17.44 1.64 4.46
C GLY A 98 17.09 1.52 2.98
N ILE A 99 15.80 1.52 2.64
CA ILE A 99 15.23 1.65 1.30
C ILE A 99 13.97 2.50 1.45
N ALA A 100 13.80 3.55 0.64
CA ALA A 100 12.63 4.41 0.70
C ALA A 100 11.41 3.75 0.02
N ALA A 101 11.57 3.30 -1.22
CA ALA A 101 10.61 2.43 -1.92
C ALA A 101 10.83 0.97 -1.49
N PHE A 102 10.34 0.62 -0.30
CA PHE A 102 10.64 -0.67 0.33
C PHE A 102 10.09 -1.85 -0.51
N PRO A 103 10.85 -2.96 -0.70
CA PRO A 103 10.54 -4.00 -1.68
C PRO A 103 9.49 -5.02 -1.23
N ASN A 104 8.73 -4.77 -0.17
CA ASN A 104 7.68 -5.67 0.34
C ASN A 104 6.55 -4.90 1.00
N GLY A 105 5.41 -4.78 0.32
CA GLY A 105 4.22 -4.08 0.78
C GLY A 105 3.51 -4.71 1.98
N GLU A 106 3.80 -5.99 2.28
CA GLU A 106 3.21 -6.72 3.40
C GLU A 106 4.05 -6.63 4.70
N THR A 107 5.08 -5.77 4.74
CA THR A 107 5.87 -5.55 5.95
C THR A 107 5.54 -4.21 6.59
N PHE A 108 5.68 -4.14 7.91
CA PHE A 108 5.58 -2.90 8.67
C PHE A 108 6.89 -2.68 9.44
N ARG A 109 7.25 -1.42 9.62
CA ARG A 109 8.51 -1.05 10.26
C ARG A 109 8.51 -1.32 11.76
N VAL A 110 7.44 -0.91 12.43
CA VAL A 110 7.33 -1.00 13.88
C VAL A 110 6.39 -2.14 14.25
N GLY A 111 6.87 -3.12 14.98
CA GLY A 111 6.06 -4.25 15.39
C GLY A 111 6.91 -5.43 15.86
N SER A 112 6.25 -6.47 16.31
CA SER A 112 6.89 -7.73 16.66
C SER A 112 7.04 -8.59 15.40
N THR A 113 8.16 -9.30 15.29
CA THR A 113 8.35 -10.35 14.28
C THR A 113 7.48 -11.57 14.55
N GLU A 114 6.97 -11.70 15.79
CA GLU A 114 6.03 -12.76 16.14
C GLU A 114 4.65 -12.46 15.56
N PRO A 115 3.98 -13.44 14.93
CA PRO A 115 2.63 -13.26 14.43
C PRO A 115 1.66 -12.86 15.55
N ALA A 116 0.88 -11.81 15.32
CA ALA A 116 -0.12 -11.30 16.25
C ALA A 116 -1.44 -11.05 15.55
N ILE A 117 -2.54 -11.36 16.23
CA ILE A 117 -3.90 -11.10 15.74
C ILE A 117 -4.33 -9.70 16.18
N TYR A 118 -4.96 -8.96 15.27
CA TYR A 118 -5.58 -7.67 15.54
C TYR A 118 -6.79 -7.45 14.60
N ILE A 119 -7.57 -6.44 14.89
CA ILE A 119 -8.67 -6.05 14.01
C ILE A 119 -8.09 -5.10 12.95
N ALA A 120 -8.08 -5.54 11.70
CA ALA A 120 -7.64 -4.75 10.55
C ALA A 120 -8.72 -3.72 10.17
N ARG A 121 -9.93 -4.19 9.89
CA ARG A 121 -11.06 -3.33 9.55
C ARG A 121 -12.22 -3.57 10.50
N LEU A 122 -12.89 -2.48 10.88
CA LEU A 122 -14.11 -2.48 11.68
C LEU A 122 -14.84 -1.17 11.39
N TYR A 123 -15.79 -1.19 10.47
CA TYR A 123 -16.54 0.01 10.09
C TYR A 123 -17.98 -0.29 9.69
N LEU A 124 -18.81 0.74 9.80
CA LEU A 124 -20.15 0.77 9.23
C LEU A 124 -20.12 1.59 7.95
N ARG A 125 -20.73 1.08 6.89
CA ARG A 125 -20.89 1.73 5.59
C ARG A 125 -22.36 1.86 5.24
N GLN A 126 -22.82 3.05 4.86
CA GLN A 126 -24.16 3.31 4.35
C GLN A 126 -24.08 3.88 2.94
N THR A 127 -24.75 3.23 2.00
CA THR A 127 -24.86 3.67 0.60
C THR A 127 -26.30 4.09 0.30
N PHE A 128 -26.44 5.29 -0.25
CA PHE A 128 -27.68 5.87 -0.75
C PHE A 128 -27.64 5.84 -2.28
N GLU A 129 -28.61 5.22 -2.92
CA GLU A 129 -28.66 5.01 -4.34
C GLU A 129 -29.79 5.80 -4.99
N TRP A 130 -29.55 6.31 -6.22
CA TRP A 130 -30.58 6.92 -7.06
C TRP A 130 -30.32 6.64 -8.54
N GLY A 131 -31.36 6.84 -9.38
CA GLY A 131 -31.28 6.51 -10.80
C GLY A 131 -31.69 5.09 -11.11
N LYS A 132 -31.78 4.78 -12.41
CA LYS A 132 -32.30 3.49 -12.90
C LYS A 132 -31.18 2.54 -13.37
N GLU A 133 -30.04 3.09 -13.80
CA GLU A 133 -28.92 2.30 -14.30
C GLU A 133 -28.19 1.65 -13.14
N LYS A 134 -27.98 0.34 -13.24
CA LYS A 134 -27.30 -0.46 -12.21
C LYS A 134 -26.15 -1.24 -12.81
N ASP A 135 -25.10 -1.41 -12.00
CA ASP A 135 -24.04 -2.36 -12.24
C ASP A 135 -24.29 -3.64 -11.42
N THR A 136 -23.89 -4.76 -11.98
CA THR A 136 -23.79 -6.02 -11.23
C THR A 136 -22.52 -5.98 -10.39
N ILE A 137 -22.68 -6.27 -9.10
CA ILE A 137 -21.57 -6.36 -8.15
C ILE A 137 -21.33 -7.84 -7.87
N THR A 138 -20.14 -8.31 -8.15
CA THR A 138 -19.70 -9.66 -7.79
C THR A 138 -19.30 -9.70 -6.32
N ASP A 139 -19.40 -10.87 -5.72
CA ASP A 139 -18.91 -11.12 -4.37
C ASP A 139 -17.39 -11.00 -4.32
N ASP A 140 -16.87 -10.30 -3.32
CA ASP A 140 -15.44 -10.04 -3.15
C ASP A 140 -15.14 -9.65 -1.70
N GLN A 141 -13.89 -9.46 -1.35
CA GLN A 141 -13.43 -9.00 -0.04
C GLN A 141 -14.15 -7.69 0.35
N ASN A 142 -14.94 -7.73 1.42
CA ASN A 142 -15.77 -6.61 1.90
C ASN A 142 -16.77 -6.06 0.87
N VAL A 143 -17.21 -6.92 -0.06
CA VAL A 143 -18.19 -6.58 -1.10
C VAL A 143 -19.23 -7.67 -1.22
N ILE A 144 -20.48 -7.39 -0.81
CA ILE A 144 -21.60 -8.33 -0.93
C ILE A 144 -22.16 -8.28 -2.36
N ALA A 145 -22.30 -9.46 -2.98
CA ALA A 145 -22.89 -9.61 -4.30
C ALA A 145 -24.30 -8.97 -4.40
N GLY A 146 -24.59 -8.39 -5.56
CA GLY A 146 -25.89 -7.78 -5.81
C GLY A 146 -25.92 -6.81 -6.97
N PHE A 147 -26.76 -5.80 -6.84
CA PHE A 147 -26.87 -4.72 -7.81
C PHE A 147 -26.74 -3.39 -7.10
N ARG A 148 -25.92 -2.47 -7.67
CA ARG A 148 -25.77 -1.11 -7.17
C ARG A 148 -26.05 -0.12 -8.29
N SER A 149 -26.77 0.95 -7.96
CA SER A 149 -26.95 2.05 -8.91
C SER A 149 -25.60 2.65 -9.30
N LYS A 150 -25.44 3.06 -10.56
CA LYS A 150 -24.27 3.82 -11.03
C LYS A 150 -24.18 5.21 -10.40
N ARG A 151 -25.25 5.67 -9.77
CA ARG A 151 -25.34 6.95 -9.05
C ARG A 151 -25.61 6.67 -7.59
N TYR A 152 -24.65 7.00 -6.75
CA TYR A 152 -24.75 6.72 -5.33
C TYR A 152 -23.90 7.69 -4.49
N PHE A 153 -24.24 7.80 -3.24
CA PHE A 153 -23.43 8.40 -2.20
C PHE A 153 -23.20 7.40 -1.08
N THR A 154 -21.95 7.17 -0.73
CA THR A 154 -21.53 6.29 0.35
C THR A 154 -20.89 7.11 1.47
N ILE A 155 -21.20 6.76 2.70
CA ILE A 155 -20.51 7.21 3.91
C ILE A 155 -20.09 6.00 4.71
N ALA A 156 -18.86 5.98 5.19
CA ALA A 156 -18.34 4.94 6.08
C ALA A 156 -17.62 5.58 7.27
N ALA A 157 -17.76 4.96 8.44
CA ALA A 157 -17.10 5.42 9.66
C ALA A 157 -16.57 4.23 10.46
N GLY A 158 -15.34 4.32 10.93
CA GLY A 158 -14.68 3.29 11.70
C GLY A 158 -13.20 3.14 11.35
N LYS A 159 -12.68 1.92 11.50
CA LYS A 159 -11.31 1.55 11.19
C LYS A 159 -11.21 0.89 9.81
N TYR A 160 -10.32 1.41 8.95
CA TYR A 160 -10.09 0.92 7.57
C TYR A 160 -8.68 1.28 7.09
N GLY A 161 -8.23 0.73 5.96
CA GLY A 161 -7.04 1.20 5.24
C GLY A 161 -7.38 2.37 4.31
N LEU A 162 -6.56 3.42 4.24
CA LEU A 162 -6.79 4.48 3.24
C LEU A 162 -6.61 3.95 1.82
N ALA A 163 -5.65 3.06 1.60
CA ALA A 163 -5.44 2.37 0.34
C ALA A 163 -6.64 1.50 -0.10
N ASP A 164 -7.55 1.10 0.79
CA ASP A 164 -8.78 0.41 0.41
C ASP A 164 -9.69 1.26 -0.51
N PHE A 165 -9.55 2.58 -0.46
CA PHE A 165 -10.44 3.52 -1.13
C PHE A 165 -9.76 4.51 -2.07
N PHE A 166 -8.49 4.86 -1.80
CA PHE A 166 -7.74 5.87 -2.54
C PHE A 166 -6.60 5.25 -3.34
N ASP A 167 -6.21 5.89 -4.44
CA ASP A 167 -5.11 5.51 -5.35
C ASP A 167 -5.23 4.08 -5.91
N ASN A 168 -6.44 3.61 -6.09
CA ASN A 168 -6.76 2.25 -6.50
C ASN A 168 -6.53 2.05 -8.01
N ASN A 169 -5.25 1.87 -8.41
CA ASN A 169 -4.85 1.63 -9.79
C ASN A 169 -5.08 0.16 -10.18
N ASN A 170 -5.62 -0.10 -11.37
CA ASN A 170 -5.96 -1.46 -11.80
C ASN A 170 -4.75 -2.40 -11.99
N PHE A 171 -3.53 -1.87 -12.18
CA PHE A 171 -2.31 -2.64 -12.46
C PHE A 171 -1.21 -2.47 -11.40
N SER A 172 -1.39 -1.56 -10.46
CA SER A 172 -0.35 -1.24 -9.49
C SER A 172 -0.98 -0.71 -8.20
N HIS A 173 -1.44 -1.64 -7.35
CA HIS A 173 -2.11 -1.31 -6.10
C HIS A 173 -2.00 -2.41 -5.04
N ASP A 174 -2.25 -3.67 -5.39
CA ASP A 174 -2.30 -4.78 -4.43
C ASP A 174 -0.96 -5.51 -4.31
N PRO A 175 -0.19 -5.34 -3.20
CA PRO A 175 1.09 -6.01 -3.01
C PRO A 175 0.97 -7.53 -2.82
N ARG A 176 -0.24 -8.05 -2.63
CA ARG A 176 -0.51 -9.49 -2.49
C ARG A 176 -0.65 -10.19 -3.83
N MET A 177 -1.07 -9.45 -4.87
CA MET A 177 -1.35 -10.02 -6.19
C MET A 177 -0.60 -9.35 -7.34
N GLN A 178 -0.16 -8.09 -7.18
CA GLN A 178 0.54 -7.28 -8.17
C GLN A 178 1.98 -6.99 -7.73
N PHE A 179 2.50 -5.80 -8.04
CA PHE A 179 3.82 -5.34 -7.60
C PHE A 179 3.91 -5.22 -6.07
N MET A 180 5.05 -5.62 -5.51
CA MET A 180 5.24 -5.62 -4.05
C MET A 180 5.88 -4.35 -3.50
N ASN A 181 6.50 -3.54 -4.37
CA ASN A 181 7.21 -2.34 -3.94
C ASN A 181 6.25 -1.27 -3.39
N TRP A 182 6.62 -0.61 -2.29
CA TRP A 182 5.79 0.41 -1.64
C TRP A 182 5.43 1.58 -2.56
N ALA A 183 6.34 2.03 -3.44
CA ALA A 183 6.06 3.12 -4.37
C ALA A 183 5.24 2.68 -5.61
N LEU A 184 4.90 1.39 -5.73
CA LEU A 184 4.00 0.84 -6.73
C LEU A 184 2.62 0.53 -6.16
N MET A 185 2.52 0.07 -4.90
CA MET A 185 1.22 -0.19 -4.29
C MET A 185 0.40 1.09 -4.10
N ASP A 186 1.06 2.21 -3.81
CA ASP A 186 0.46 3.55 -3.76
C ASP A 186 1.33 4.55 -4.54
N ASN A 187 0.86 5.80 -4.69
CA ASN A 187 1.71 6.89 -5.17
C ASN A 187 2.88 7.11 -4.19
N GLY A 188 4.12 7.01 -4.64
CA GLY A 188 5.30 6.95 -3.76
C GLY A 188 5.42 8.12 -2.78
N ALA A 189 5.05 9.35 -3.17
CA ALA A 189 5.08 10.52 -2.28
C ALA A 189 3.75 10.76 -1.53
N TYR A 190 2.81 9.82 -1.54
CA TYR A 190 1.58 9.86 -0.75
C TYR A 190 1.84 9.36 0.67
N ASP A 191 2.19 10.27 1.59
CA ASP A 191 2.34 9.97 3.02
C ASP A 191 0.95 9.80 3.65
N TYR A 192 0.27 8.70 3.29
CA TYR A 192 -1.10 8.43 3.73
C TYR A 192 -1.17 8.02 5.20
N ALA A 193 -2.17 8.57 5.91
CA ALA A 193 -2.33 8.28 7.33
C ALA A 193 -2.54 6.79 7.58
N ALA A 194 -1.70 6.24 8.44
CA ALA A 194 -1.78 4.86 8.88
C ALA A 194 -1.13 4.72 10.26
N ASN A 195 -1.61 3.77 11.06
CA ASN A 195 -0.86 3.29 12.20
C ASN A 195 0.21 2.29 11.72
N THR A 196 1.00 1.76 12.63
CA THR A 196 2.04 0.77 12.34
C THR A 196 1.55 -0.50 11.59
N ARG A 197 0.25 -0.73 11.53
CA ARG A 197 -0.38 -1.86 10.82
C ARG A 197 -1.04 -1.49 9.50
N GLY A 198 -0.95 -0.23 9.05
CA GLY A 198 -1.53 0.21 7.77
C GLY A 198 -2.98 0.72 7.85
N TYR A 199 -3.58 0.85 9.03
CA TYR A 199 -5.00 1.22 9.20
C TYR A 199 -5.18 2.58 9.86
N VAL A 200 -6.32 3.22 9.60
CA VAL A 200 -6.75 4.50 10.21
C VAL A 200 -8.08 4.34 10.93
N LEU A 201 -8.40 5.34 11.76
CA LEU A 201 -9.73 5.54 12.31
C LEU A 201 -10.29 6.86 11.77
N GLY A 202 -11.46 6.84 11.13
CA GLY A 202 -12.00 8.06 10.55
C GLY A 202 -13.32 7.90 9.80
N LEU A 203 -13.59 8.93 9.00
CA LEU A 203 -14.75 9.06 8.13
C LEU A 203 -14.30 9.01 6.68
N TYR A 204 -15.03 8.28 5.86
CA TYR A 204 -14.89 8.20 4.42
C TYR A 204 -16.22 8.54 3.75
N THR A 205 -16.18 9.27 2.62
CA THR A 205 -17.33 9.52 1.78
C THR A 205 -16.98 9.35 0.30
N GLU A 206 -17.94 8.88 -0.49
CA GLU A 206 -17.80 8.66 -1.92
C GLU A 206 -19.06 9.07 -2.67
N LEU A 207 -18.92 9.88 -3.69
CA LEU A 207 -19.98 10.23 -4.64
C LEU A 207 -19.68 9.58 -5.98
N GLY A 208 -20.40 8.50 -6.30
CA GLY A 208 -20.27 7.74 -7.53
C GLY A 208 -21.22 8.24 -8.62
N GLN A 209 -20.69 8.36 -9.85
CA GLN A 209 -21.43 8.65 -11.09
C GLN A 209 -20.98 7.64 -12.16
N PRO A 210 -21.72 7.51 -13.29
CA PRO A 210 -21.42 6.48 -14.28
C PRO A 210 -19.97 6.45 -14.77
N ASP A 211 -19.33 7.60 -14.91
CA ASP A 211 -18.01 7.75 -15.50
C ASP A 211 -17.00 8.50 -14.65
N TRP A 212 -17.39 8.90 -13.42
CA TRP A 212 -16.48 9.50 -12.45
C TRP A 212 -16.88 9.20 -11.01
N THR A 213 -15.93 9.36 -10.10
CA THR A 213 -16.11 9.21 -8.66
C THR A 213 -15.33 10.31 -7.95
N LEU A 214 -15.92 10.89 -6.90
CA LEU A 214 -15.27 11.83 -5.99
C LEU A 214 -15.24 11.22 -4.59
N ARG A 215 -14.06 11.12 -4.00
CA ARG A 215 -13.84 10.56 -2.68
C ARG A 215 -13.28 11.61 -1.74
N PHE A 216 -13.67 11.54 -0.48
CA PHE A 216 -13.11 12.36 0.58
C PHE A 216 -12.99 11.54 1.87
N SER A 217 -11.92 11.76 2.63
CA SER A 217 -11.78 11.20 3.98
C SER A 217 -11.25 12.23 4.97
N LEU A 218 -11.65 12.05 6.23
CA LEU A 218 -11.10 12.74 7.39
C LEU A 218 -10.72 11.69 8.44
N THR A 219 -9.44 11.57 8.74
CA THR A 219 -8.92 10.49 9.60
C THR A 219 -8.04 11.01 10.71
N MET A 220 -7.92 10.24 11.78
CA MET A 220 -6.98 10.49 12.87
C MET A 220 -5.55 10.20 12.42
N VAL A 221 -4.59 10.84 13.06
CA VAL A 221 -3.16 10.56 12.92
C VAL A 221 -2.59 9.93 14.20
N THR A 222 -1.42 9.34 14.11
CA THR A 222 -0.73 8.74 15.26
C THR A 222 0.06 9.77 16.06
N THR A 223 0.30 9.50 17.34
CA THR A 223 1.06 10.39 18.25
C THR A 223 2.55 10.46 17.94
N THR A 224 3.08 9.46 17.24
CA THR A 224 4.48 9.36 16.79
C THR A 224 4.51 8.81 15.37
N ALA A 225 5.58 9.10 14.63
CA ALA A 225 5.75 8.60 13.27
C ALA A 225 5.62 7.07 13.21
N ASN A 226 4.75 6.58 12.32
CA ASN A 226 4.40 5.17 12.15
C ASN A 226 4.02 4.44 13.47
N GLY A 227 3.44 5.18 14.43
CA GLY A 227 3.12 4.68 15.76
C GLY A 227 1.81 3.88 15.81
N ALA A 228 1.57 3.24 16.96
CA ALA A 228 0.37 2.43 17.19
C ALA A 228 -0.79 3.22 17.83
N VAL A 229 -0.49 4.35 18.47
CA VAL A 229 -1.45 5.11 19.31
C VAL A 229 -1.96 6.33 18.55
N TRP A 230 -3.29 6.48 18.49
CA TRP A 230 -3.95 7.62 17.86
C TRP A 230 -3.85 8.89 18.71
N ASP A 231 -3.66 10.03 18.05
CA ASP A 231 -3.71 11.33 18.71
C ASP A 231 -5.16 11.76 18.93
N ALA A 232 -5.56 11.88 20.19
CA ALA A 232 -6.92 12.27 20.56
C ALA A 232 -7.24 13.76 20.25
N LYS A 233 -6.23 14.57 19.89
CA LYS A 233 -6.41 15.99 19.55
C LYS A 233 -6.83 16.15 18.08
N VAL A 234 -7.92 15.52 17.69
CA VAL A 234 -8.38 15.42 16.29
C VAL A 234 -8.51 16.75 15.54
N LEU A 235 -8.74 17.86 16.24
CA LEU A 235 -8.78 19.21 15.63
C LEU A 235 -7.38 19.75 15.31
N LYS A 236 -6.31 19.16 15.86
CA LYS A 236 -4.91 19.55 15.65
C LYS A 236 -4.11 18.47 14.94
N ALA A 237 -4.64 17.26 14.90
CA ALA A 237 -3.99 16.06 14.41
C ALA A 237 -4.98 15.24 13.60
N ASN A 238 -5.03 15.48 12.29
CA ASN A 238 -5.92 14.81 11.35
C ASN A 238 -5.34 14.81 9.94
N THR A 239 -5.83 13.89 9.11
CA THR A 239 -5.53 13.86 7.68
C THR A 239 -6.81 14.04 6.89
N GLN A 240 -6.73 14.85 5.86
CA GLN A 240 -7.77 15.07 4.87
C GLN A 240 -7.27 14.57 3.52
N ASN A 241 -8.06 13.74 2.84
CA ASN A 241 -7.75 13.25 1.49
C ASN A 241 -8.94 13.54 0.58
N ILE A 242 -8.65 13.93 -0.65
CA ILE A 242 -9.63 14.11 -1.71
C ILE A 242 -9.11 13.45 -2.97
N GLU A 243 -9.94 12.67 -3.65
CA GLU A 243 -9.58 12.04 -4.92
C GLU A 243 -10.72 12.17 -5.92
N TYR A 244 -10.38 12.61 -7.13
CA TYR A 244 -11.25 12.55 -8.30
C TYR A 244 -10.77 11.46 -9.24
N GLU A 245 -11.66 10.54 -9.58
CA GLU A 245 -11.45 9.45 -10.52
C GLU A 245 -12.31 9.67 -11.76
N ARG A 246 -11.72 9.54 -12.96
CA ARG A 246 -12.40 9.57 -14.24
C ARG A 246 -12.16 8.28 -15.01
N ARG A 247 -13.24 7.57 -15.33
CA ARG A 247 -13.23 6.37 -16.19
C ARG A 247 -13.51 6.79 -17.64
N TYR A 248 -12.78 6.20 -18.57
CA TYR A 248 -12.92 6.51 -20.00
C TYR A 248 -12.66 5.26 -20.85
N THR A 249 -12.89 5.38 -22.15
CA THR A 249 -12.63 4.30 -23.12
C THR A 249 -11.93 4.91 -24.32
N ILE A 250 -10.78 4.32 -24.71
CA ILE A 250 -10.02 4.70 -25.91
C ILE A 250 -9.86 3.45 -26.76
N GLY A 251 -10.28 3.51 -28.04
CA GLY A 251 -10.18 2.36 -28.97
C GLY A 251 -10.96 1.12 -28.49
N GLY A 252 -12.02 1.29 -27.72
CA GLY A 252 -12.79 0.19 -27.14
C GLY A 252 -12.19 -0.38 -25.83
N GLN A 253 -11.02 0.08 -25.41
CA GLN A 253 -10.33 -0.37 -24.20
C GLN A 253 -10.54 0.60 -23.04
N LYS A 254 -10.79 0.05 -21.83
CA LYS A 254 -11.05 0.83 -20.62
C LYS A 254 -9.76 1.48 -20.09
N GLY A 255 -9.89 2.66 -19.54
CA GLY A 255 -8.85 3.35 -18.81
C GLY A 255 -9.42 4.20 -17.69
N THR A 256 -8.56 4.53 -16.72
CA THR A 256 -8.91 5.35 -15.56
C THR A 256 -7.80 6.34 -15.28
N VAL A 257 -8.18 7.54 -14.89
CA VAL A 257 -7.25 8.56 -14.37
C VAL A 257 -7.75 9.01 -13.01
N ARG A 258 -6.83 9.17 -12.04
CA ARG A 258 -7.10 9.63 -10.68
C ARG A 258 -6.21 10.81 -10.35
N VAL A 259 -6.77 11.78 -9.65
CA VAL A 259 -6.05 12.92 -9.08
C VAL A 259 -6.36 12.96 -7.60
N LEU A 260 -5.33 12.75 -6.79
CA LEU A 260 -5.37 12.71 -5.34
C LEU A 260 -4.70 13.95 -4.77
N GLY A 261 -5.31 14.58 -3.76
CA GLY A 261 -4.69 15.59 -2.91
C GLY A 261 -4.82 15.20 -1.45
N TYR A 262 -3.83 15.52 -0.63
CA TYR A 262 -3.88 15.26 0.80
C TYR A 262 -3.28 16.39 1.63
N LEU A 263 -3.79 16.53 2.84
CA LEU A 263 -3.28 17.44 3.86
C LEU A 263 -3.20 16.72 5.20
N ASN A 264 -1.97 16.47 5.66
CA ASN A 264 -1.69 15.91 6.97
C ASN A 264 -1.43 17.03 7.96
N ASN A 265 -2.13 17.03 9.09
CA ASN A 265 -1.92 17.96 10.21
C ASN A 265 -1.50 17.15 11.44
N GLY A 266 -0.48 17.57 12.14
CA GLY A 266 -0.02 16.83 13.32
C GLY A 266 1.06 17.53 14.12
N LYS A 267 1.65 16.77 15.02
CA LYS A 267 2.80 17.19 15.83
C LYS A 267 4.10 16.86 15.09
N PHE A 268 4.26 17.34 13.87
CA PHE A 268 5.40 17.01 13.01
C PHE A 268 6.65 17.80 13.37
N GLY A 269 7.83 17.22 13.14
CA GLY A 269 9.11 17.92 13.16
C GLY A 269 9.39 18.63 11.83
N ASN A 270 10.26 19.65 11.85
CA ASN A 270 10.67 20.41 10.68
C ASN A 270 12.15 20.26 10.44
N TYR A 271 12.54 19.91 9.21
CA TYR A 271 13.91 19.61 8.86
C TYR A 271 14.84 20.82 9.01
N ASN A 272 14.44 22.00 8.51
CA ASN A 272 15.27 23.22 8.60
C ASN A 272 15.48 23.67 10.03
N GLU A 273 14.46 23.56 10.89
CA GLU A 273 14.61 23.86 12.32
C GLU A 273 15.54 22.88 13.03
N ALA A 274 15.48 21.58 12.68
CA ALA A 274 16.40 20.58 13.23
C ALA A 274 17.86 20.86 12.84
N ILE A 275 18.10 21.20 11.58
CA ILE A 275 19.43 21.62 11.09
C ILE A 275 19.90 22.88 11.82
N ALA A 276 19.03 23.90 11.96
CA ALA A 276 19.37 25.14 12.65
C ALA A 276 19.71 24.93 14.13
N GLN A 277 19.03 23.99 14.82
CA GLN A 277 19.32 23.63 16.22
C GLN A 277 20.66 22.91 16.37
N ASN A 278 20.99 21.99 15.47
CA ASN A 278 22.23 21.22 15.53
C ASN A 278 22.70 20.80 14.12
N PRO A 279 23.48 21.62 13.42
CA PRO A 279 23.90 21.34 12.03
C PRO A 279 24.77 20.10 11.84
N LYS A 280 25.36 19.56 12.90
CA LYS A 280 26.26 18.38 12.81
C LYS A 280 25.58 17.05 13.12
N ALA A 281 24.44 17.10 13.77
CA ALA A 281 23.64 15.92 14.12
C ALA A 281 22.18 16.37 14.35
N PRO A 282 21.48 16.81 13.30
CA PRO A 282 20.12 17.30 13.42
C PRO A 282 19.18 16.19 13.87
N ASN A 283 18.22 16.54 14.74
CA ASN A 283 17.19 15.61 15.21
C ASN A 283 15.81 16.24 14.99
N VAL A 284 15.08 15.74 14.03
CA VAL A 284 13.77 16.27 13.66
C VAL A 284 12.75 16.12 14.80
N ASP A 285 12.84 15.06 15.63
CA ASP A 285 11.97 14.83 16.78
C ASP A 285 12.03 15.99 17.80
N SER A 286 13.20 16.67 17.94
CA SER A 286 13.37 17.78 18.85
C SER A 286 12.56 19.03 18.47
N THR A 287 12.10 19.10 17.23
CA THR A 287 11.36 20.23 16.67
C THR A 287 9.85 19.98 16.60
N GLN A 288 9.37 18.80 17.03
CA GLN A 288 7.98 18.42 16.89
C GLN A 288 7.02 19.36 17.61
N ALA A 289 6.06 19.93 16.86
CA ALA A 289 5.05 20.85 17.37
C ALA A 289 3.73 20.72 16.61
N TYR A 290 2.60 20.91 17.30
CA TYR A 290 1.30 21.03 16.64
C TYR A 290 1.19 22.31 15.79
N GLY A 291 0.33 22.27 14.78
CA GLY A 291 0.13 23.36 13.82
C GLY A 291 1.00 23.24 12.58
N ARG A 292 1.74 22.17 12.45
CA ARG A 292 2.48 21.83 11.23
C ARG A 292 1.64 20.93 10.34
N HIS A 293 1.92 21.02 9.07
CA HIS A 293 1.22 20.25 8.04
C HIS A 293 2.20 19.77 6.97
N LYS A 294 1.78 18.73 6.26
CA LYS A 294 2.38 18.24 5.03
C LYS A 294 1.30 18.20 3.96
N LEU A 295 1.52 18.91 2.88
CA LEU A 295 0.64 18.95 1.71
C LEU A 295 1.25 18.14 0.58
N GLY A 296 0.44 17.33 -0.09
CA GLY A 296 0.89 16.61 -1.28
C GLY A 296 -0.24 16.28 -2.24
N PHE A 297 0.16 15.80 -3.41
CA PHE A 297 -0.76 15.33 -4.44
C PHE A 297 -0.16 14.16 -5.23
N GLY A 298 -1.03 13.39 -5.87
CA GLY A 298 -0.67 12.32 -6.79
C GLY A 298 -1.59 12.29 -8.01
N ILE A 299 -1.03 11.84 -9.12
CA ILE A 299 -1.78 11.51 -10.33
C ILE A 299 -1.46 10.06 -10.66
N SER A 300 -2.50 9.26 -10.91
CA SER A 300 -2.39 7.86 -11.27
C SER A 300 -3.26 7.61 -12.50
N GLY A 301 -2.71 6.95 -13.51
CA GLY A 301 -3.43 6.56 -14.69
C GLY A 301 -3.18 5.11 -15.06
N ASP A 302 -4.22 4.44 -15.56
CA ASP A 302 -4.13 3.09 -16.09
C ASP A 302 -4.95 2.97 -17.39
N GLN A 303 -4.49 2.09 -18.30
CA GLN A 303 -5.12 1.87 -19.59
C GLN A 303 -4.91 0.44 -20.06
N TYR A 304 -5.98 -0.26 -20.37
CA TYR A 304 -5.89 -1.47 -21.19
C TYR A 304 -5.50 -1.12 -22.63
N ILE A 305 -4.41 -1.66 -23.13
CA ILE A 305 -3.97 -1.52 -24.51
C ILE A 305 -4.63 -2.62 -25.37
N THR A 306 -4.73 -3.82 -24.81
CA THR A 306 -5.48 -4.96 -25.35
C THR A 306 -6.28 -5.60 -24.21
N ASN A 307 -6.97 -6.70 -24.46
CA ASN A 307 -7.62 -7.47 -23.39
C ASN A 307 -6.61 -8.13 -22.42
N ASP A 308 -5.36 -8.31 -22.86
CA ASP A 308 -4.33 -8.98 -22.10
C ASP A 308 -3.23 -8.03 -21.58
N LEU A 309 -3.01 -6.90 -22.25
CA LEU A 309 -1.97 -5.94 -21.89
C LEU A 309 -2.59 -4.69 -21.27
N GLY A 310 -2.21 -4.41 -20.03
CA GLY A 310 -2.46 -3.18 -19.32
C GLY A 310 -1.19 -2.40 -19.07
N VAL A 311 -1.29 -1.07 -19.02
CA VAL A 311 -0.19 -0.16 -18.68
C VAL A 311 -0.65 0.84 -17.63
N PHE A 312 0.29 1.33 -16.84
CA PHE A 312 0.03 2.38 -15.85
C PHE A 312 1.19 3.39 -15.77
N ALA A 313 0.87 4.56 -15.25
CA ALA A 313 1.85 5.55 -14.83
C ALA A 313 1.32 6.33 -13.63
N LYS A 314 2.22 6.65 -12.69
CA LYS A 314 1.93 7.45 -11.51
C LYS A 314 2.99 8.55 -11.36
N ALA A 315 2.58 9.69 -10.81
CA ALA A 315 3.48 10.76 -10.41
C ALA A 315 2.95 11.42 -9.15
N SER A 316 3.81 11.70 -8.18
CA SER A 316 3.42 12.31 -6.92
C SER A 316 4.47 13.24 -6.35
N TRP A 317 4.00 14.14 -5.50
CA TRP A 317 4.78 15.18 -4.88
C TRP A 317 4.20 15.54 -3.50
N ASN A 318 5.09 15.86 -2.55
CA ASN A 318 4.72 16.57 -1.34
C ASN A 318 5.70 17.73 -1.05
N ASP A 319 5.33 18.61 -0.12
CA ASP A 319 6.12 19.81 0.19
C ASP A 319 7.48 19.50 0.83
N GLY A 320 7.65 18.36 1.50
CA GLY A 320 8.91 17.86 2.04
C GLY A 320 9.57 18.73 3.09
N HIS A 321 8.83 19.62 3.77
CA HIS A 321 9.37 20.52 4.82
C HIS A 321 9.39 19.87 6.20
N THR A 322 8.46 18.92 6.41
CA THR A 322 8.30 18.21 7.68
C THR A 322 8.65 16.74 7.53
N GLU A 323 8.99 16.10 8.64
CA GLU A 323 9.25 14.67 8.68
C GLU A 323 8.10 13.85 8.07
N THR A 324 8.43 12.72 7.48
CA THR A 324 7.45 11.73 7.08
C THR A 324 6.85 11.08 8.32
N TRP A 325 5.53 10.92 8.33
CA TRP A 325 4.83 10.48 9.54
C TRP A 325 4.23 9.08 9.46
N PHE A 326 3.88 8.63 8.26
CA PHE A 326 3.07 7.42 8.16
C PHE A 326 3.71 6.31 7.34
N PHE A 327 4.07 6.57 6.08
CA PHE A 327 4.36 5.49 5.14
C PHE A 327 5.75 5.59 4.52
N THR A 328 5.92 6.26 3.39
CA THR A 328 7.19 6.30 2.66
C THR A 328 7.96 7.60 2.91
N GLU A 329 9.27 7.52 3.10
CA GLU A 329 10.14 8.71 3.12
C GLU A 329 10.52 9.12 1.68
N ILE A 330 9.50 9.49 0.92
CA ILE A 330 9.58 9.90 -0.49
C ILE A 330 8.86 11.24 -0.64
N ASP A 331 9.54 12.25 -1.21
CA ASP A 331 8.93 13.57 -1.43
C ASP A 331 8.57 13.79 -2.91
N ARG A 332 9.17 13.04 -3.81
CA ARG A 332 8.94 13.05 -5.27
C ARG A 332 8.96 11.62 -5.77
N SER A 333 7.97 11.24 -6.58
CA SER A 333 7.95 9.91 -7.19
C SER A 333 7.39 9.97 -8.59
N ILE A 334 7.97 9.17 -9.46
CA ILE A 334 7.41 8.80 -10.75
C ILE A 334 7.54 7.29 -10.91
N SER A 335 6.48 6.63 -11.33
CA SER A 335 6.51 5.21 -11.66
C SER A 335 5.67 4.92 -12.89
N PHE A 336 6.04 3.86 -13.61
CA PHE A 336 5.29 3.37 -14.76
C PHE A 336 5.58 1.89 -14.96
N GLY A 337 4.64 1.18 -15.58
CA GLY A 337 4.79 -0.24 -15.81
C GLY A 337 3.69 -0.83 -16.67
N ALA A 338 3.76 -2.14 -16.82
CA ALA A 338 2.81 -2.92 -17.60
C ALA A 338 2.59 -4.29 -16.98
N GLU A 339 1.39 -4.82 -17.16
CA GLU A 339 1.01 -6.20 -16.86
C GLU A 339 0.50 -6.90 -18.11
N LEU A 340 0.94 -8.13 -18.34
CA LEU A 340 0.56 -8.96 -19.47
C LEU A 340 0.07 -10.32 -19.01
N LYS A 341 -1.18 -10.65 -19.36
CA LYS A 341 -1.77 -11.98 -19.12
C LYS A 341 -1.17 -13.06 -20.01
N GLY A 342 -1.10 -14.25 -19.50
CA GLY A 342 -0.46 -15.41 -20.13
C GLY A 342 -1.23 -16.07 -21.28
N THR A 343 -2.20 -15.42 -21.87
CA THR A 343 -3.02 -15.96 -22.97
C THR A 343 -2.16 -16.42 -24.15
N SER A 344 -1.14 -15.62 -24.51
CA SER A 344 -0.24 -15.92 -25.64
C SER A 344 0.62 -17.17 -25.44
N TRP A 345 0.92 -17.56 -24.19
CA TRP A 345 1.65 -18.80 -23.85
C TRP A 345 0.75 -19.87 -23.20
N LYS A 346 -0.58 -19.78 -23.44
CA LYS A 346 -1.58 -20.79 -23.06
C LYS A 346 -1.75 -20.94 -21.53
N ARG A 347 -1.49 -19.88 -20.79
CA ARG A 347 -1.71 -19.80 -19.35
C ARG A 347 -2.47 -18.52 -19.00
N PRO A 348 -3.75 -18.40 -19.42
CA PRO A 348 -4.52 -17.15 -19.37
C PRO A 348 -4.73 -16.60 -17.96
N ASP A 349 -4.56 -17.41 -16.93
CA ASP A 349 -4.67 -17.03 -15.53
C ASP A 349 -3.32 -16.65 -14.89
N ASP A 350 -2.20 -16.84 -15.63
CA ASP A 350 -0.90 -16.32 -15.21
C ASP A 350 -0.71 -14.88 -15.69
N GLU A 351 0.22 -14.17 -15.07
CA GLU A 351 0.49 -12.77 -15.38
C GLU A 351 1.97 -12.44 -15.16
N ILE A 352 2.53 -11.62 -16.02
CA ILE A 352 3.83 -11.00 -15.85
C ILE A 352 3.68 -9.50 -15.71
N GLY A 353 4.34 -8.92 -14.71
CA GLY A 353 4.43 -7.48 -14.50
C GLY A 353 5.87 -6.99 -14.60
N LEU A 354 6.04 -5.78 -15.15
CA LEU A 354 7.31 -5.06 -15.18
C LEU A 354 7.04 -3.59 -14.89
N ALA A 355 7.78 -3.03 -13.93
CA ALA A 355 7.65 -1.63 -13.55
C ALA A 355 8.99 -0.98 -13.23
N PHE A 356 9.00 0.37 -13.33
CA PHE A 356 10.14 1.22 -13.00
C PHE A 356 9.68 2.35 -12.10
N ILE A 357 10.54 2.73 -11.14
CA ILE A 357 10.31 3.77 -10.17
C ILE A 357 11.53 4.70 -10.15
N GLY A 358 11.30 6.00 -9.99
CA GLY A 358 12.31 7.00 -9.68
C GLY A 358 11.81 7.90 -8.56
N ASP A 359 12.48 7.83 -7.41
CA ASP A 359 12.12 8.57 -6.21
C ASP A 359 13.15 9.61 -5.83
N GLY A 360 12.71 10.68 -5.21
CA GLY A 360 13.56 11.78 -4.80
C GLY A 360 13.07 12.49 -3.53
N LEU A 361 13.96 13.29 -2.96
CA LEU A 361 13.71 14.08 -1.76
C LEU A 361 13.54 15.57 -2.11
N SER A 362 12.89 16.32 -1.21
CA SER A 362 12.96 17.77 -1.15
C SER A 362 14.39 18.23 -0.82
N SER A 363 14.69 19.51 -1.03
CA SER A 363 15.98 20.10 -0.62
C SER A 363 16.20 19.97 0.88
N GLU A 364 15.18 20.29 1.66
CA GLU A 364 15.20 20.28 3.12
C GLU A 364 15.44 18.90 3.72
N HIS A 365 14.75 17.90 3.17
CA HIS A 365 14.89 16.51 3.61
C HIS A 365 16.28 15.96 3.23
N ARG A 366 16.74 16.25 2.00
CA ARG A 366 18.08 15.87 1.55
C ARG A 366 19.18 16.50 2.42
N ASP A 367 19.09 17.80 2.71
CA ASP A 367 20.07 18.51 3.51
C ASP A 367 20.08 17.98 4.96
N TYR A 368 18.90 17.68 5.53
CA TYR A 368 18.75 17.05 6.83
C TYR A 368 19.48 15.69 6.91
N LEU A 369 19.30 14.81 5.92
CA LEU A 369 19.97 13.51 5.88
C LEU A 369 21.48 13.65 5.61
N ALA A 370 21.90 14.65 4.79
CA ALA A 370 23.30 14.91 4.51
C ALA A 370 24.07 15.40 5.73
N ASP A 371 23.43 16.16 6.61
CA ASP A 371 23.98 16.64 7.89
C ASP A 371 23.94 15.57 9.00
N GLY A 372 23.55 14.35 8.66
CA GLY A 372 23.56 13.19 9.55
C GLY A 372 22.24 12.94 10.30
N GLY A 373 21.14 13.58 9.87
CA GLY A 373 19.81 13.32 10.37
C GLY A 373 19.33 11.91 10.05
N TYR A 374 18.33 11.45 10.80
CA TYR A 374 17.69 10.15 10.62
C TYR A 374 16.17 10.34 10.51
N GLY A 375 15.59 9.75 9.47
CA GLY A 375 14.16 9.55 9.38
C GLY A 375 13.70 8.32 10.15
N PHE A 376 12.46 7.90 9.94
CA PHE A 376 11.97 6.72 10.64
C PHE A 376 12.34 5.41 9.92
N ILE A 377 12.63 5.40 8.61
CA ILE A 377 13.10 4.21 7.86
C ILE A 377 14.44 4.42 7.15
N ILE A 378 14.85 5.65 6.86
CA ILE A 378 16.11 5.93 6.17
C ILE A 378 17.03 6.83 7.02
N GLY A 379 18.29 6.93 6.60
CA GLY A 379 19.33 7.76 7.21
C GLY A 379 20.57 6.94 7.51
N ASP A 380 21.66 7.28 6.80
CA ASP A 380 22.95 6.59 6.86
C ASP A 380 23.98 7.33 7.71
N GLY A 381 23.59 8.45 8.38
CA GLY A 381 24.49 9.34 9.13
C GLY A 381 25.24 10.33 8.25
N LYS A 382 25.18 10.20 6.94
CA LYS A 382 25.59 11.15 5.89
C LYS A 382 25.02 10.69 4.54
N LEU A 383 24.95 11.58 3.56
CA LEU A 383 24.32 11.31 2.28
C LEU A 383 25.22 11.76 1.11
N ASN A 384 25.44 10.87 0.14
CA ASN A 384 25.89 11.20 -1.20
C ASN A 384 24.65 11.07 -2.12
N TYR A 385 23.90 12.16 -2.24
CA TYR A 385 22.57 12.13 -2.83
C TYR A 385 22.55 11.71 -4.29
N ALA A 386 21.70 10.72 -4.58
CA ALA A 386 21.21 10.41 -5.92
C ALA A 386 19.77 9.85 -5.77
N PRO A 387 18.88 10.05 -6.76
CA PRO A 387 17.55 9.46 -6.73
C PRO A 387 17.62 7.95 -6.52
N GLU A 388 16.71 7.42 -5.69
CA GLU A 388 16.51 5.98 -5.59
C GLU A 388 15.75 5.50 -6.82
N MET A 389 16.29 4.49 -7.52
CA MET A 389 15.70 3.94 -8.74
C MET A 389 15.44 2.46 -8.54
N VAL A 390 14.22 2.02 -8.88
CA VAL A 390 13.85 0.61 -8.75
C VAL A 390 13.30 0.09 -10.07
N ALA A 391 13.69 -1.14 -10.43
CA ALA A 391 13.03 -1.95 -11.43
C ALA A 391 12.49 -3.20 -10.74
N GLU A 392 11.19 -3.50 -10.94
CA GLU A 392 10.54 -4.69 -10.40
C GLU A 392 9.95 -5.52 -11.54
N VAL A 393 10.17 -6.83 -11.48
CA VAL A 393 9.55 -7.80 -12.39
C VAL A 393 9.04 -8.99 -11.59
N TYR A 394 7.79 -9.38 -11.85
CA TYR A 394 7.22 -10.58 -11.27
C TYR A 394 6.55 -11.49 -12.32
N TYR A 395 6.40 -12.77 -11.98
CA TYR A 395 5.59 -13.72 -12.74
C TYR A 395 4.61 -14.42 -11.79
N LYS A 396 3.34 -14.06 -11.85
CA LYS A 396 2.27 -14.63 -11.04
C LYS A 396 1.73 -15.89 -11.68
N ILE A 397 1.92 -17.03 -11.04
CA ILE A 397 1.52 -18.35 -11.49
C ILE A 397 0.24 -18.77 -10.80
N ASN A 398 -0.83 -19.00 -11.54
CA ASN A 398 -1.98 -19.73 -11.00
C ASN A 398 -1.59 -21.20 -10.80
N ALA A 399 -1.23 -21.56 -9.59
CA ALA A 399 -0.80 -22.89 -9.21
C ALA A 399 -1.99 -23.84 -8.99
N TYR A 400 -3.13 -23.31 -8.51
CA TYR A 400 -4.33 -24.11 -8.28
C TYR A 400 -5.61 -23.29 -8.34
N GLN A 401 -6.42 -23.48 -9.38
CA GLN A 401 -7.83 -23.06 -9.53
C GLN A 401 -8.15 -21.61 -9.11
N LYS A 402 -7.25 -20.66 -9.30
CA LYS A 402 -7.37 -19.27 -8.83
C LYS A 402 -7.55 -19.14 -7.31
N LYS A 403 -7.00 -20.10 -6.57
CA LYS A 403 -7.03 -20.14 -5.11
C LYS A 403 -5.66 -20.17 -4.49
N LEU A 404 -4.64 -20.62 -5.26
CA LEU A 404 -3.24 -20.64 -4.85
C LEU A 404 -2.40 -20.04 -5.95
N TRP A 405 -1.65 -19.01 -5.60
CA TRP A 405 -0.73 -18.30 -6.46
C TRP A 405 0.69 -18.43 -5.94
N LEU A 406 1.63 -18.64 -6.86
CA LEU A 406 3.06 -18.60 -6.60
C LEU A 406 3.67 -17.51 -7.49
N THR A 407 4.38 -16.57 -6.89
CA THR A 407 4.92 -15.41 -7.62
C THR A 407 6.41 -15.26 -7.30
N PRO A 408 7.34 -15.77 -8.11
CA PRO A 408 8.70 -15.28 -8.11
C PRO A 408 8.72 -13.81 -8.52
N ASP A 409 9.52 -13.03 -7.82
CA ASP A 409 9.69 -11.60 -8.02
C ASP A 409 11.15 -11.20 -7.88
N TYR A 410 11.55 -10.19 -8.64
CA TYR A 410 12.90 -9.64 -8.59
C TYR A 410 12.84 -8.12 -8.62
N GLN A 411 13.56 -7.49 -7.68
CA GLN A 411 13.73 -6.05 -7.64
C GLN A 411 15.22 -5.68 -7.70
N PHE A 412 15.55 -4.75 -8.57
CA PHE A 412 16.87 -4.13 -8.68
C PHE A 412 16.79 -2.68 -8.21
N ILE A 413 17.59 -2.32 -7.20
CA ILE A 413 17.52 -1.03 -6.53
C ILE A 413 18.87 -0.32 -6.64
N LEU A 414 18.87 0.85 -7.25
CA LEU A 414 20.01 1.76 -7.30
C LEU A 414 19.87 2.82 -6.22
N ASN A 415 21.00 3.21 -5.61
CA ASN A 415 21.08 4.27 -4.59
C ASN A 415 20.08 4.08 -3.44
N PRO A 416 20.06 2.91 -2.75
CA PRO A 416 19.11 2.66 -1.68
C PRO A 416 19.16 3.77 -0.63
N ALA A 417 17.99 4.23 -0.18
CA ALA A 417 17.84 5.42 0.69
C ALA A 417 18.52 6.68 0.13
N TYR A 418 18.44 6.87 -1.20
CA TYR A 418 19.00 8.01 -1.95
C TYR A 418 20.51 8.15 -1.88
N ASN A 419 21.26 7.09 -1.58
CA ASN A 419 22.68 7.17 -1.30
C ASN A 419 23.52 6.45 -2.37
N ALA A 420 24.17 7.22 -3.26
CA ALA A 420 25.05 6.70 -4.31
C ALA A 420 26.33 6.02 -3.80
N SER A 421 26.64 6.12 -2.50
CA SER A 421 27.74 5.40 -1.86
C SER A 421 27.37 3.97 -1.44
N ARG A 422 26.15 3.52 -1.78
CA ARG A 422 25.58 2.23 -1.41
C ARG A 422 24.88 1.58 -2.60
N GLY A 423 24.90 0.24 -2.68
CA GLY A 423 24.26 -0.51 -3.74
C GLY A 423 25.16 -0.78 -4.95
N PRO A 424 24.59 -1.25 -6.08
CA PRO A 424 23.19 -1.62 -6.25
C PRO A 424 22.78 -2.80 -5.39
N VAL A 425 21.48 -2.92 -5.14
CA VAL A 425 20.88 -4.00 -4.34
C VAL A 425 20.01 -4.88 -5.22
N ASN A 426 20.15 -6.19 -5.08
CA ASN A 426 19.28 -7.17 -5.71
C ASN A 426 18.41 -7.80 -4.63
N VAL A 427 17.11 -7.92 -4.89
CA VAL A 427 16.15 -8.60 -4.00
C VAL A 427 15.42 -9.64 -4.80
N PHE A 428 15.52 -10.89 -4.38
CA PHE A 428 14.78 -12.02 -4.94
C PHE A 428 13.67 -12.40 -3.98
N SER A 429 12.47 -12.55 -4.47
CA SER A 429 11.32 -12.85 -3.62
C SER A 429 10.53 -14.03 -4.15
N LEU A 430 9.92 -14.77 -3.23
CA LEU A 430 8.87 -15.72 -3.54
C LEU A 430 7.66 -15.37 -2.68
N ARG A 431 6.57 -14.99 -3.35
CA ARG A 431 5.27 -14.77 -2.73
C ARG A 431 4.40 -15.99 -2.95
N MET A 432 3.83 -16.54 -1.89
CA MET A 432 2.72 -17.48 -1.92
C MET A 432 1.47 -16.76 -1.44
N HIS A 433 0.41 -16.81 -2.23
CA HIS A 433 -0.88 -16.22 -1.91
C HIS A 433 -1.99 -17.26 -2.06
N VAL A 434 -2.87 -17.32 -1.07
CA VAL A 434 -4.02 -18.22 -1.02
C VAL A 434 -5.28 -17.38 -0.77
N GLU A 435 -6.35 -17.62 -1.52
CA GLU A 435 -7.63 -16.92 -1.36
C GLU A 435 -8.83 -17.87 -1.56
N PHE A 436 -9.91 -17.61 -0.81
CA PHE A 436 -11.16 -18.38 -0.86
C PHE A 436 -12.38 -17.48 -0.72
#